data_8eeabe6bd83615c1b2190e349f88fb18
#
_entry.id   8eeabe6bd83615c1b2190e349f88fb18
#
_cell.length_a   1.000
_cell.length_b   1.000
_cell.length_c   1.000
_cell.angle_alpha   90.00
_cell.angle_beta   90.00
_cell.angle_gamma   90.00
#
_symmetry.space_group_name_H-M   'P 1'
#
loop_
_entity.id
_entity.type
_entity.pdbx_description
1 polymer ?
#
loop_
_entity_poly.entity_id
_entity_poly.type
_entity_poly.pdbx_seq_one_letter_code
_entity_poly.pdbx_strand_id
1 'polypeptide(L)'
;EEYEDYPEAEGESRSARAGRPRKPRFTIFGALLFVLLMPFRFIGSLTRNIRWFISWPLRILLGCCFVGIVIGSILVFLYGTISNRYDISEVKSNIPERTVILDRKNRTIGTLHGENRKRVFLREVPPIFIDALILREDNRFYDHGGVDWIGVGRAFAQVLKHKRATQGASTLTMQLAKITYNHRERNLHSKLTEVALAKRIEATYTKDEILETYINRIFWGHTFLGIAAAARGYYDKEPRDLSLAECATLAGIIY
;
A
#
# COMPACT_ATOMS: atom_id res chain seq x y z
N GLU A 1 64.92 84.50 -24.50
CA GLU A 1 64.65 84.01 -23.12
C GLU A 1 63.82 82.79 -23.18
N GLU A 2 64.53 81.77 -22.96
CA GLU A 2 64.11 80.34 -23.02
C GLU A 2 63.37 79.93 -21.74
N TYR A 3 62.18 79.35 -21.84
CA TYR A 3 61.52 78.68 -20.71
C TYR A 3 61.48 77.17 -21.00
N GLU A 4 62.26 76.42 -20.27
CA GLU A 4 62.27 74.98 -20.30
C GLU A 4 61.00 74.44 -19.73
N ASP A 5 60.43 73.54 -20.50
CA ASP A 5 59.19 72.79 -20.20
C ASP A 5 59.59 71.50 -19.52
N TYR A 6 59.14 71.26 -18.26
CA TYR A 6 59.30 70.04 -17.52
C TYR A 6 58.04 69.14 -17.68
N PRO A 7 58.15 67.87 -18.07
CA PRO A 7 57.01 67.03 -18.18
C PRO A 7 56.49 66.56 -16.79
N GLU A 8 55.23 66.75 -16.53
CA GLU A 8 54.51 66.20 -15.39
C GLU A 8 54.42 64.70 -15.45
N ALA A 9 54.90 64.04 -14.38
CA ALA A 9 54.77 62.61 -14.21
C ALA A 9 53.32 62.26 -13.81
N GLU A 10 52.55 61.72 -14.73
CA GLU A 10 51.26 61.06 -14.42
C GLU A 10 51.47 59.81 -13.57
N GLY A 11 51.19 59.98 -12.29
CA GLY A 11 51.07 58.86 -11.34
C GLY A 11 49.80 58.06 -11.55
N GLU A 12 49.90 56.99 -12.31
CA GLU A 12 48.80 56.00 -12.38
C GLU A 12 48.58 55.32 -11.00
N SER A 13 47.55 55.77 -10.29
CA SER A 13 46.99 55.07 -9.16
C SER A 13 46.22 53.82 -9.64
N ARG A 14 46.90 52.67 -9.70
CA ARG A 14 46.22 51.37 -9.84
C ARG A 14 45.44 51.09 -8.58
N SER A 15 44.17 51.51 -8.54
CA SER A 15 43.20 51.07 -7.57
C SER A 15 42.91 49.57 -7.80
N ALA A 16 43.45 48.75 -6.93
CA ALA A 16 43.15 47.32 -6.86
C ALA A 16 41.65 47.14 -6.64
N ARG A 17 40.89 46.81 -7.69
CA ARG A 17 39.52 46.31 -7.58
C ARG A 17 39.57 44.96 -6.90
N ALA A 18 39.45 44.94 -5.57
CA ALA A 18 39.18 43.73 -4.78
C ALA A 18 37.87 43.13 -5.30
N GLY A 19 37.99 42.03 -6.02
CA GLY A 19 36.85 41.27 -6.53
C GLY A 19 35.96 40.86 -5.35
N ARG A 20 34.72 41.31 -5.29
CA ARG A 20 33.75 40.84 -4.34
C ARG A 20 33.62 39.33 -4.48
N PRO A 21 33.67 38.54 -3.37
CA PRO A 21 33.50 37.10 -3.45
C PRO A 21 32.14 36.79 -4.06
N ARG A 22 32.13 36.07 -5.19
CA ARG A 22 30.90 35.59 -5.83
C ARG A 22 30.22 34.66 -4.84
N LYS A 23 29.05 35.05 -4.33
CA LYS A 23 28.19 34.15 -3.56
C LYS A 23 27.92 32.87 -4.40
N PRO A 24 28.14 31.67 -3.85
CA PRO A 24 27.88 30.45 -4.61
C PRO A 24 26.40 30.44 -4.99
N ARG A 25 26.12 30.39 -6.29
CA ARG A 25 24.76 30.16 -6.80
C ARG A 25 24.43 28.69 -6.48
N PHE A 26 23.76 28.46 -5.36
CA PHE A 26 23.13 27.17 -5.09
C PHE A 26 22.06 26.94 -6.15
N THR A 27 22.39 26.18 -7.18
CA THR A 27 21.39 25.62 -8.09
C THR A 27 20.55 24.63 -7.31
N ILE A 28 19.25 24.51 -7.65
CA ILE A 28 18.31 23.54 -7.02
C ILE A 28 18.94 22.15 -7.01
N PHE A 29 19.67 21.79 -8.07
CA PHE A 29 20.42 20.56 -8.18
C PHE A 29 21.56 20.47 -7.12
N GLY A 30 22.28 21.55 -6.86
CA GLY A 30 23.33 21.59 -5.82
C GLY A 30 22.75 21.48 -4.41
N ALA A 31 21.58 22.07 -4.14
CA ALA A 31 20.87 21.92 -2.87
C ALA A 31 20.37 20.47 -2.68
N LEU A 32 19.82 19.86 -3.72
CA LEU A 32 19.37 18.46 -3.70
C LEU A 32 20.53 17.50 -3.46
N LEU A 33 21.64 17.71 -4.17
CA LEU A 33 22.88 16.93 -4.00
C LEU A 33 23.47 17.12 -2.60
N PHE A 34 23.42 18.32 -2.04
CA PHE A 34 23.89 18.61 -0.69
C PHE A 34 23.06 17.87 0.38
N VAL A 35 21.72 17.91 0.24
CA VAL A 35 20.80 17.16 1.12
C VAL A 35 21.02 15.65 0.99
N LEU A 36 21.22 15.15 -0.23
CA LEU A 36 21.49 13.73 -0.50
C LEU A 36 22.84 13.28 0.09
N LEU A 37 23.87 14.14 0.08
CA LEU A 37 25.21 13.83 0.57
C LEU A 37 25.42 14.14 2.07
N MET A 38 24.54 14.96 2.67
CA MET A 38 24.63 15.36 4.07
C MET A 38 24.70 14.17 5.04
N PRO A 39 23.86 13.12 4.91
CA PRO A 39 23.92 11.96 5.80
C PRO A 39 25.21 11.16 5.64
N PHE A 40 25.78 11.08 4.43
CA PHE A 40 27.07 10.42 4.23
C PHE A 40 28.21 11.13 4.96
N ARG A 41 28.18 12.46 5.01
CA ARG A 41 29.15 13.28 5.77
C ARG A 41 28.96 13.09 7.27
N PHE A 42 27.72 13.04 7.75
CA PHE A 42 27.38 12.79 9.15
C PHE A 42 27.81 11.37 9.59
N ILE A 43 27.48 10.35 8.79
CA ILE A 43 27.94 8.96 9.00
C ILE A 43 29.46 8.88 9.01
N GLY A 44 30.14 9.59 8.10
CA GLY A 44 31.59 9.70 8.05
C GLY A 44 32.20 10.31 9.33
N SER A 45 31.53 11.31 9.92
CA SER A 45 31.94 11.89 11.20
C SER A 45 31.73 10.94 12.37
N LEU A 46 30.59 10.26 12.43
CA LEU A 46 30.23 9.32 13.51
C LEU A 46 31.14 8.09 13.55
N THR A 47 31.61 7.64 12.37
CA THR A 47 32.44 6.42 12.24
C THR A 47 33.95 6.71 12.20
N ARG A 48 34.39 7.97 12.41
CA ARG A 48 35.78 8.37 12.26
C ARG A 48 36.71 7.68 13.26
N ASN A 49 36.23 7.34 14.47
CA ASN A 49 37.01 6.69 15.54
C ASN A 49 36.94 5.16 15.49
N ILE A 50 36.21 4.57 14.52
CA ILE A 50 36.11 3.11 14.37
C ILE A 50 37.26 2.64 13.47
N ARG A 51 37.84 1.47 13.78
CA ARG A 51 38.90 0.88 12.95
C ARG A 51 38.46 0.81 11.48
N TRP A 52 39.35 1.18 10.58
CA TRP A 52 39.13 1.35 9.15
C TRP A 52 38.36 0.19 8.48
N PHE A 53 38.76 -1.06 8.73
CA PHE A 53 38.14 -2.24 8.13
C PHE A 53 36.72 -2.54 8.64
N ILE A 54 36.29 -1.93 9.76
CA ILE A 54 34.92 -2.01 10.27
C ILE A 54 34.11 -0.80 9.80
N SER A 55 34.74 0.35 9.67
CA SER A 55 34.05 1.61 9.36
C SER A 55 33.48 1.66 7.94
N TRP A 56 34.15 1.10 6.95
CA TRP A 56 33.69 1.18 5.58
C TRP A 56 32.50 0.26 5.27
N PRO A 57 32.43 -1.02 5.72
CA PRO A 57 31.22 -1.82 5.54
C PRO A 57 30.01 -1.21 6.27
N LEU A 58 30.24 -0.68 7.48
CA LEU A 58 29.20 0.02 8.26
C LEU A 58 28.68 1.25 7.51
N ARG A 59 29.55 2.04 6.89
CA ARG A 59 29.15 3.21 6.08
C ARG A 59 28.31 2.81 4.87
N ILE A 60 28.71 1.73 4.18
CA ILE A 60 27.92 1.19 3.04
C ILE A 60 26.56 0.73 3.53
N LEU A 61 26.49 -0.04 4.61
CA LEU A 61 25.24 -0.53 5.20
C LEU A 61 24.32 0.63 5.56
N LEU A 62 24.80 1.62 6.29
CA LEU A 62 24.03 2.80 6.68
C LEU A 62 23.61 3.63 5.45
N GLY A 63 24.47 3.76 4.44
CA GLY A 63 24.16 4.40 3.18
C GLY A 63 23.04 3.67 2.41
N CYS A 64 23.12 2.34 2.33
CA CYS A 64 22.07 1.53 1.72
C CYS A 64 20.74 1.65 2.49
N CYS A 65 20.77 1.61 3.82
CA CYS A 65 19.59 1.82 4.65
C CYS A 65 18.97 3.21 4.42
N PHE A 66 19.80 4.25 4.36
CA PHE A 66 19.31 5.61 4.08
C PHE A 66 18.65 5.71 2.70
N VAL A 67 19.31 5.20 1.66
CA VAL A 67 18.74 5.17 0.30
C VAL A 67 17.44 4.38 0.28
N GLY A 68 17.38 3.23 0.98
CA GLY A 68 16.16 2.44 1.13
C GLY A 68 15.02 3.22 1.78
N ILE A 69 15.30 3.98 2.85
CA ILE A 69 14.31 4.83 3.53
C ILE A 69 13.81 5.94 2.59
N VAL A 70 14.70 6.60 1.85
CA VAL A 70 14.32 7.65 0.90
C VAL A 70 13.44 7.10 -0.21
N ILE A 71 13.84 5.98 -0.82
CA ILE A 71 13.03 5.31 -1.87
C ILE A 71 11.68 4.88 -1.29
N GLY A 72 11.67 4.26 -0.11
CA GLY A 72 10.43 3.86 0.57
C GLY A 72 9.51 5.04 0.83
N SER A 73 10.04 6.17 1.30
CA SER A 73 9.26 7.39 1.54
C SER A 73 8.67 7.98 0.25
N ILE A 74 9.45 7.98 -0.84
CA ILE A 74 8.97 8.42 -2.15
C ILE A 74 7.85 7.50 -2.64
N LEU A 75 8.00 6.17 -2.51
CA LEU A 75 6.96 5.22 -2.89
C LEU A 75 5.67 5.42 -2.08
N VAL A 76 5.78 5.57 -0.77
CA VAL A 76 4.61 5.85 0.10
C VAL A 76 3.90 7.13 -0.33
N PHE A 77 4.64 8.20 -0.62
CA PHE A 77 4.07 9.45 -1.10
C PHE A 77 3.39 9.29 -2.46
N LEU A 78 4.07 8.68 -3.44
CA LEU A 78 3.54 8.46 -4.79
C LEU A 78 2.28 7.59 -4.76
N TYR A 79 2.31 6.45 -4.07
CA TYR A 79 1.16 5.55 -4.02
C TYR A 79 0.05 6.08 -3.12
N GLY A 80 0.37 6.90 -2.12
CA GLY A 80 -0.61 7.69 -1.38
C GLY A 80 -1.38 8.64 -2.29
N THR A 81 -0.69 9.39 -3.16
CA THR A 81 -1.34 10.29 -4.14
C THR A 81 -2.11 9.53 -5.22
N ILE A 82 -1.60 8.41 -5.72
CA ILE A 82 -2.30 7.54 -6.67
C ILE A 82 -3.59 7.00 -6.05
N SER A 83 -3.53 6.50 -4.81
CA SER A 83 -4.71 5.96 -4.12
C SER A 83 -5.82 7.01 -3.94
N ASN A 84 -5.49 8.31 -3.88
CA ASN A 84 -6.47 9.39 -3.76
C ASN A 84 -7.35 9.57 -5.02
N ARG A 85 -6.95 8.98 -6.15
CA ARG A 85 -7.76 8.98 -7.39
C ARG A 85 -8.93 7.99 -7.34
N TYR A 86 -8.90 7.05 -6.39
CA TYR A 86 -9.95 6.04 -6.21
C TYR A 86 -10.96 6.54 -5.18
N ASP A 87 -12.23 6.39 -5.51
CA ASP A 87 -13.31 6.73 -4.59
C ASP A 87 -13.50 5.61 -3.56
N ILE A 88 -13.19 5.90 -2.30
CA ILE A 88 -13.31 4.93 -1.20
C ILE A 88 -14.78 4.57 -0.92
N SER A 89 -15.75 5.42 -1.31
CA SER A 89 -17.17 5.10 -1.14
C SER A 89 -17.61 3.88 -1.96
N GLU A 90 -16.91 3.56 -3.07
CA GLU A 90 -17.16 2.37 -3.88
C GLU A 90 -17.00 1.06 -3.09
N VAL A 91 -16.23 1.06 -2.01
CA VAL A 91 -16.07 -0.10 -1.15
C VAL A 91 -17.42 -0.56 -0.59
N LYS A 92 -18.31 0.36 -0.24
CA LYS A 92 -19.64 0.03 0.29
C LYS A 92 -20.78 0.19 -0.72
N SER A 93 -20.68 1.13 -1.66
CA SER A 93 -21.79 1.52 -2.53
C SER A 93 -22.04 0.55 -3.69
N ASN A 94 -21.02 -0.10 -4.21
CA ASN A 94 -21.11 -0.92 -5.42
C ASN A 94 -21.18 -2.43 -5.09
N ILE A 95 -22.16 -2.84 -4.27
CA ILE A 95 -22.56 -4.24 -4.17
C ILE A 95 -23.86 -4.37 -4.98
N PRO A 96 -23.80 -4.69 -6.28
CA PRO A 96 -25.02 -4.82 -7.08
C PRO A 96 -25.84 -5.98 -6.53
N GLU A 97 -27.05 -5.69 -6.11
CA GLU A 97 -28.00 -6.69 -5.66
C GLU A 97 -28.74 -7.28 -6.87
N ARG A 98 -29.19 -8.53 -6.70
CA ARG A 98 -29.99 -9.22 -7.70
C ARG A 98 -31.33 -8.51 -7.89
N THR A 99 -31.70 -8.15 -9.12
CA THR A 99 -33.02 -7.65 -9.42
C THR A 99 -34.04 -8.80 -9.45
N VAL A 100 -34.98 -8.77 -8.53
CA VAL A 100 -36.05 -9.75 -8.40
C VAL A 100 -37.33 -9.14 -8.96
N ILE A 101 -37.99 -9.85 -9.89
CA ILE A 101 -39.29 -9.45 -10.42
C ILE A 101 -40.36 -10.10 -9.54
N LEU A 102 -41.22 -9.26 -8.94
CA LEU A 102 -42.30 -9.71 -8.08
C LEU A 102 -43.65 -9.55 -8.77
N ASP A 103 -44.59 -10.44 -8.46
CA ASP A 103 -46.00 -10.27 -8.83
C ASP A 103 -46.72 -9.28 -7.89
N ARG A 104 -48.00 -8.99 -8.18
CA ARG A 104 -48.87 -8.13 -7.36
C ARG A 104 -49.00 -8.62 -5.89
N LYS A 105 -48.70 -9.87 -5.62
CA LYS A 105 -48.78 -10.51 -4.31
C LYS A 105 -47.39 -10.67 -3.68
N ASN A 106 -46.38 -9.94 -4.13
CA ASN A 106 -44.97 -10.04 -3.72
C ASN A 106 -44.34 -11.43 -3.88
N ARG A 107 -44.84 -12.26 -4.81
CA ARG A 107 -44.25 -13.54 -5.13
C ARG A 107 -43.22 -13.36 -6.24
N THR A 108 -42.05 -13.98 -6.11
CA THR A 108 -41.01 -13.93 -7.13
C THR A 108 -41.50 -14.62 -8.42
N ILE A 109 -41.64 -13.85 -9.52
CA ILE A 109 -41.97 -14.36 -10.87
C ILE A 109 -40.68 -14.78 -11.58
N GLY A 110 -39.60 -14.06 -11.33
CA GLY A 110 -38.35 -14.31 -12.00
C GLY A 110 -37.25 -13.40 -11.44
N THR A 111 -36.06 -13.60 -11.95
CA THR A 111 -34.89 -12.80 -11.60
C THR A 111 -34.19 -12.40 -12.89
N LEU A 112 -33.89 -11.12 -13.03
CA LEU A 112 -33.08 -10.67 -14.15
C LEU A 112 -31.66 -11.26 -14.01
N HIS A 113 -31.08 -11.65 -15.14
CA HIS A 113 -29.70 -12.09 -15.21
C HIS A 113 -28.81 -10.95 -14.73
N GLY A 114 -28.25 -11.13 -13.58
CA GLY A 114 -27.31 -10.26 -12.92
C GLY A 114 -26.48 -11.10 -11.94
N GLU A 115 -25.52 -10.48 -11.30
CA GLU A 115 -24.73 -11.16 -10.27
C GLU A 115 -25.70 -11.69 -9.19
N ASN A 116 -25.61 -12.98 -8.90
CA ASN A 116 -26.46 -13.65 -7.91
C ASN A 116 -26.00 -13.25 -6.49
N ARG A 117 -26.30 -12.00 -6.11
CA ARG A 117 -25.89 -11.40 -4.85
C ARG A 117 -27.10 -11.06 -3.99
N LYS A 118 -27.06 -11.47 -2.75
CA LYS A 118 -27.89 -10.99 -1.65
C LYS A 118 -26.94 -10.47 -0.58
N ARG A 119 -27.06 -9.19 -0.20
CA ARG A 119 -26.28 -8.64 0.89
C ARG A 119 -26.68 -9.30 2.21
N VAL A 120 -25.67 -9.64 3.01
CA VAL A 120 -25.81 -10.24 4.34
C VAL A 120 -25.06 -9.38 5.32
N PHE A 121 -25.67 -9.12 6.48
CA PHE A 121 -24.99 -8.47 7.58
C PHE A 121 -24.07 -9.47 8.31
N LEU A 122 -22.98 -8.97 8.86
CA LEU A 122 -22.01 -9.82 9.58
C LEU A 122 -22.68 -10.66 10.68
N ARG A 123 -23.68 -10.11 11.38
CA ARG A 123 -24.49 -10.78 12.42
C ARG A 123 -25.33 -11.96 11.91
N GLU A 124 -25.55 -12.05 10.62
CA GLU A 124 -26.33 -13.12 9.98
C GLU A 124 -25.44 -14.29 9.50
N VAL A 125 -24.14 -14.19 9.74
CA VAL A 125 -23.16 -15.21 9.38
C VAL A 125 -22.66 -15.91 10.64
N PRO A 126 -22.54 -17.25 10.65
CA PRO A 126 -22.07 -17.96 11.84
C PRO A 126 -20.68 -17.46 12.26
N PRO A 127 -20.44 -17.17 13.54
CA PRO A 127 -19.13 -16.75 14.04
C PRO A 127 -18.01 -17.72 13.64
N ILE A 128 -18.29 -19.01 13.64
CA ILE A 128 -17.34 -20.05 13.26
C ILE A 128 -16.84 -19.93 11.80
N PHE A 129 -17.70 -19.42 10.89
CA PHE A 129 -17.27 -19.11 9.53
C PHE A 129 -16.30 -17.93 9.49
N ILE A 130 -16.61 -16.88 10.27
CA ILE A 130 -15.77 -15.68 10.38
C ILE A 130 -14.39 -16.06 10.93
N ASP A 131 -14.36 -16.85 12.00
CA ASP A 131 -13.11 -17.35 12.59
C ASP A 131 -12.29 -18.16 11.59
N ALA A 132 -12.94 -19.10 10.87
CA ALA A 132 -12.27 -19.91 9.85
C ALA A 132 -11.71 -19.07 8.70
N LEU A 133 -12.45 -18.06 8.26
CA LEU A 133 -12.03 -17.10 7.23
C LEU A 133 -10.80 -16.32 7.67
N ILE A 134 -10.84 -15.73 8.86
CA ILE A 134 -9.76 -14.93 9.42
C ILE A 134 -8.51 -15.78 9.64
N LEU A 135 -8.66 -16.95 10.24
CA LEU A 135 -7.54 -17.87 10.48
C LEU A 135 -6.84 -18.30 9.18
N ARG A 136 -7.60 -18.46 8.11
CA ARG A 136 -7.05 -18.88 6.82
C ARG A 136 -6.41 -17.75 6.04
N GLU A 137 -7.11 -16.64 5.90
CA GLU A 137 -6.73 -15.56 4.98
C GLU A 137 -5.85 -14.50 5.65
N ASP A 138 -6.14 -14.20 6.92
CA ASP A 138 -5.49 -13.10 7.62
C ASP A 138 -5.62 -13.26 9.15
N ASN A 139 -4.88 -14.18 9.71
CA ASN A 139 -5.00 -14.58 11.14
C ASN A 139 -4.74 -13.44 12.14
N ARG A 140 -4.24 -12.31 11.67
CA ARG A 140 -3.97 -11.11 12.46
C ARG A 140 -4.80 -9.91 12.01
N PHE A 141 -5.92 -10.16 11.35
CA PHE A 141 -6.77 -9.14 10.76
C PHE A 141 -7.09 -7.98 11.72
N TYR A 142 -7.41 -8.28 12.96
CA TYR A 142 -7.74 -7.26 13.97
C TYR A 142 -6.52 -6.52 14.55
N ASP A 143 -5.30 -7.02 14.34
CA ASP A 143 -4.06 -6.49 14.94
C ASP A 143 -3.33 -5.46 14.08
N HIS A 144 -3.71 -5.33 12.80
CA HIS A 144 -2.99 -4.45 11.87
C HIS A 144 -3.91 -3.45 11.18
N GLY A 145 -3.36 -2.35 10.65
CA GLY A 145 -4.08 -1.32 9.89
C GLY A 145 -3.92 -1.48 8.37
N GLY A 146 -4.49 -2.54 7.80
CA GLY A 146 -4.55 -2.82 6.36
C GLY A 146 -3.38 -3.62 5.81
N VAL A 147 -2.21 -3.59 6.45
CA VAL A 147 -1.03 -4.39 6.05
C VAL A 147 -0.43 -5.05 7.27
N ASP A 148 -0.31 -6.36 7.25
CA ASP A 148 0.41 -7.13 8.28
C ASP A 148 1.93 -7.13 8.00
N TRP A 149 2.65 -6.13 8.53
CA TRP A 149 4.10 -6.03 8.36
C TRP A 149 4.86 -7.20 9.01
N ILE A 150 4.32 -7.80 10.07
CA ILE A 150 4.92 -8.98 10.71
C ILE A 150 4.73 -10.20 9.79
N GLY A 151 3.55 -10.35 9.19
CA GLY A 151 3.28 -11.37 8.18
C GLY A 151 4.17 -11.23 6.96
N VAL A 152 4.34 -9.99 6.46
CA VAL A 152 5.28 -9.69 5.35
C VAL A 152 6.71 -10.10 5.72
N GLY A 153 7.19 -9.73 6.91
CA GLY A 153 8.52 -10.12 7.39
C GLY A 153 8.69 -11.63 7.51
N ARG A 154 7.67 -12.34 8.01
CA ARG A 154 7.64 -13.79 8.12
C ARG A 154 7.68 -14.46 6.74
N ALA A 155 6.85 -14.00 5.80
CA ALA A 155 6.83 -14.51 4.43
C ALA A 155 8.18 -14.31 3.74
N PHE A 156 8.80 -13.14 3.92
CA PHE A 156 10.14 -12.84 3.38
C PHE A 156 11.21 -13.79 3.95
N ALA A 157 11.21 -14.01 5.27
CA ALA A 157 12.15 -14.93 5.91
C ALA A 157 11.97 -16.37 5.39
N GLN A 158 10.73 -16.81 5.13
CA GLN A 158 10.45 -18.11 4.55
C GLN A 158 10.94 -18.23 3.10
N VAL A 159 10.77 -17.18 2.29
CA VAL A 159 11.31 -17.15 0.91
C VAL A 159 12.83 -17.30 0.93
N LEU A 160 13.52 -16.60 1.82
CA LEU A 160 14.98 -16.72 1.97
C LEU A 160 15.40 -18.13 2.39
N LYS A 161 14.65 -18.78 3.31
CA LYS A 161 14.97 -20.11 3.82
C LYS A 161 14.65 -21.23 2.82
N HIS A 162 13.49 -21.15 2.17
CA HIS A 162 12.96 -22.25 1.35
C HIS A 162 13.02 -22.00 -0.16
N LYS A 163 13.46 -20.80 -0.59
CA LYS A 163 13.49 -20.36 -2.00
C LYS A 163 12.13 -20.46 -2.70
N ARG A 164 11.05 -20.54 -1.95
CA ARG A 164 9.66 -20.62 -2.43
C ARG A 164 8.76 -19.73 -1.58
N ALA A 165 7.80 -19.07 -2.21
CA ALA A 165 6.74 -18.37 -1.51
C ALA A 165 5.72 -19.41 -1.03
N THR A 166 5.73 -19.74 0.27
CA THR A 166 4.85 -20.76 0.87
C THR A 166 3.60 -20.16 1.50
N GLN A 167 3.61 -18.88 1.81
CA GLN A 167 2.46 -18.14 2.36
C GLN A 167 2.25 -16.83 1.65
N GLY A 168 0.98 -16.46 1.43
CA GLY A 168 0.59 -15.13 0.96
C GLY A 168 0.79 -14.09 2.08
N ALA A 169 1.29 -12.93 1.71
CA ALA A 169 1.41 -11.78 2.62
C ALA A 169 0.29 -10.74 2.39
N SER A 170 -0.77 -11.12 1.66
CA SER A 170 -1.91 -10.23 1.38
C SER A 170 -2.94 -10.34 2.49
N THR A 171 -3.36 -9.20 3.02
CA THR A 171 -4.40 -9.11 4.05
C THR A 171 -5.81 -9.13 3.42
N LEU A 172 -6.85 -9.38 4.23
CA LEU A 172 -8.25 -9.28 3.81
C LEU A 172 -8.58 -7.90 3.23
N THR A 173 -8.05 -6.83 3.82
CA THR A 173 -8.26 -5.46 3.34
C THR A 173 -7.59 -5.21 1.98
N MET A 174 -6.40 -5.76 1.74
CA MET A 174 -5.75 -5.70 0.43
C MET A 174 -6.52 -6.50 -0.63
N GLN A 175 -7.06 -7.66 -0.27
CA GLN A 175 -7.92 -8.45 -1.15
C GLN A 175 -9.22 -7.70 -1.47
N LEU A 176 -9.84 -7.05 -0.47
CA LEU A 176 -11.02 -6.21 -0.68
C LEU A 176 -10.73 -5.05 -1.65
N ALA A 177 -9.60 -4.36 -1.49
CA ALA A 177 -9.17 -3.31 -2.42
C ALA A 177 -9.02 -3.86 -3.84
N LYS A 178 -8.36 -4.99 -4.00
CA LYS A 178 -8.17 -5.68 -5.29
C LYS A 178 -9.51 -6.01 -5.97
N ILE A 179 -10.47 -6.56 -5.21
CA ILE A 179 -11.79 -6.95 -5.73
C ILE A 179 -12.61 -5.72 -6.10
N THR A 180 -12.60 -4.68 -5.24
CA THR A 180 -13.40 -3.46 -5.45
C THR A 180 -12.96 -2.71 -6.70
N TYR A 181 -11.65 -2.53 -6.88
CA TYR A 181 -11.11 -1.72 -7.98
C TYR A 181 -10.61 -2.55 -9.17
N ASN A 182 -10.96 -3.84 -9.19
CA ASN A 182 -10.68 -4.78 -10.30
C ASN A 182 -9.20 -4.83 -10.72
N HIS A 183 -8.29 -4.79 -9.74
CA HIS A 183 -6.86 -4.91 -9.98
C HIS A 183 -6.48 -6.36 -10.28
N ARG A 184 -6.71 -6.81 -11.52
CA ARG A 184 -6.44 -8.21 -11.95
C ARG A 184 -4.98 -8.45 -12.29
N GLU A 185 -4.23 -7.42 -12.60
CA GLU A 185 -2.83 -7.54 -12.99
C GLU A 185 -1.95 -7.90 -11.79
N ARG A 186 -1.14 -8.93 -11.95
CA ARG A 186 -0.16 -9.37 -10.93
C ARG A 186 1.18 -8.69 -11.14
N ASN A 187 1.24 -7.38 -10.99
CA ASN A 187 2.47 -6.60 -11.08
C ASN A 187 2.75 -5.83 -9.78
N LEU A 188 3.97 -5.34 -9.64
CA LEU A 188 4.39 -4.59 -8.45
C LEU A 188 3.59 -3.30 -8.27
N HIS A 189 3.24 -2.63 -9.38
CA HIS A 189 2.44 -1.40 -9.34
C HIS A 189 1.06 -1.65 -8.71
N SER A 190 0.33 -2.66 -9.20
CA SER A 190 -0.97 -3.05 -8.63
C SER A 190 -0.83 -3.41 -7.14
N LYS A 191 0.25 -4.12 -6.77
CA LYS A 191 0.47 -4.51 -5.37
C LYS A 191 0.71 -3.32 -4.46
N LEU A 192 1.50 -2.33 -4.88
CA LEU A 192 1.72 -1.11 -4.10
C LEU A 192 0.46 -0.24 -4.03
N THR A 193 -0.35 -0.22 -5.09
CA THR A 193 -1.66 0.44 -5.08
C THR A 193 -2.63 -0.23 -4.11
N GLU A 194 -2.70 -1.58 -4.09
CA GLU A 194 -3.49 -2.34 -3.12
C GLU A 194 -3.09 -2.01 -1.66
N VAL A 195 -1.79 -1.91 -1.38
CA VAL A 195 -1.26 -1.52 -0.06
C VAL A 195 -1.74 -0.11 0.33
N ALA A 196 -1.65 0.86 -0.58
CA ALA A 196 -2.07 2.23 -0.31
C ALA A 196 -3.59 2.33 -0.12
N LEU A 197 -4.38 1.63 -0.96
CA LEU A 197 -5.83 1.54 -0.83
C LEU A 197 -6.26 0.85 0.46
N ALA A 198 -5.61 -0.26 0.84
CA ALA A 198 -5.90 -0.96 2.08
C ALA A 198 -5.73 -0.04 3.30
N LYS A 199 -4.68 0.78 3.34
CA LYS A 199 -4.47 1.76 4.40
C LYS A 199 -5.58 2.82 4.45
N ARG A 200 -6.06 3.30 3.29
CA ARG A 200 -7.17 4.26 3.23
C ARG A 200 -8.50 3.63 3.64
N ILE A 201 -8.77 2.39 3.24
CA ILE A 201 -9.96 1.65 3.64
C ILE A 201 -10.00 1.50 5.16
N GLU A 202 -8.90 1.09 5.79
CA GLU A 202 -8.78 0.96 7.25
C GLU A 202 -8.86 2.30 8.01
N ALA A 203 -8.48 3.39 7.36
CA ALA A 203 -8.66 4.72 7.95
C ALA A 203 -10.10 5.23 7.89
N THR A 204 -10.93 4.64 7.01
CA THR A 204 -12.31 5.09 6.74
C THR A 204 -13.35 4.17 7.38
N TYR A 205 -13.10 2.87 7.39
CA TYR A 205 -14.05 1.84 7.82
C TYR A 205 -13.52 1.03 8.99
N THR A 206 -14.44 0.57 9.85
CA THR A 206 -14.12 -0.35 10.94
C THR A 206 -13.79 -1.75 10.41
N LYS A 207 -13.14 -2.57 11.22
CA LYS A 207 -12.82 -3.96 10.90
C LYS A 207 -14.05 -4.78 10.51
N ASP A 208 -15.12 -4.62 11.26
CA ASP A 208 -16.38 -5.35 11.00
C ASP A 208 -17.02 -4.90 9.69
N GLU A 209 -16.97 -3.61 9.35
CA GLU A 209 -17.46 -3.09 8.08
C GLU A 209 -16.63 -3.60 6.89
N ILE A 210 -15.31 -3.69 7.05
CA ILE A 210 -14.40 -4.26 6.05
C ILE A 210 -14.72 -5.73 5.83
N LEU A 211 -14.87 -6.48 6.91
CA LEU A 211 -15.18 -7.90 6.88
C LEU A 211 -16.55 -8.18 6.28
N GLU A 212 -17.60 -7.41 6.68
CA GLU A 212 -18.94 -7.49 6.09
C GLU A 212 -18.89 -7.24 4.58
N THR A 213 -18.17 -6.19 4.18
CA THR A 213 -18.04 -5.87 2.75
C THR A 213 -17.29 -6.97 2.00
N TYR A 214 -16.24 -7.52 2.59
CA TYR A 214 -15.44 -8.59 2.00
C TYR A 214 -16.28 -9.85 1.75
N ILE A 215 -17.00 -10.36 2.76
CA ILE A 215 -17.83 -11.57 2.62
C ILE A 215 -18.96 -11.43 1.60
N ASN A 216 -19.40 -10.19 1.34
CA ASN A 216 -20.43 -9.90 0.34
C ASN A 216 -19.87 -9.71 -1.08
N ARG A 217 -18.53 -9.58 -1.25
CA ARG A 217 -17.89 -9.32 -2.54
C ARG A 217 -17.07 -10.47 -3.08
N ILE A 218 -16.57 -11.32 -2.20
CA ILE A 218 -15.68 -12.39 -2.61
C ILE A 218 -16.38 -13.39 -3.54
N PHE A 219 -15.61 -13.93 -4.46
CA PHE A 219 -16.05 -14.92 -5.44
C PHE A 219 -15.75 -16.33 -4.95
N TRP A 220 -16.78 -17.18 -4.93
CA TRP A 220 -16.70 -18.59 -4.50
C TRP A 220 -16.71 -19.61 -5.63
N GLY A 221 -16.39 -19.22 -6.85
CA GLY A 221 -16.49 -20.09 -8.01
C GLY A 221 -17.87 -20.07 -8.67
N HIS A 222 -17.98 -20.73 -9.81
CA HIS A 222 -19.17 -20.70 -10.67
C HIS A 222 -19.64 -19.25 -10.95
N THR A 223 -20.78 -18.86 -10.42
CA THR A 223 -21.32 -17.49 -10.51
C THR A 223 -21.61 -16.91 -9.13
N PHE A 224 -21.08 -17.52 -8.06
CA PHE A 224 -21.43 -17.15 -6.68
C PHE A 224 -20.55 -16.02 -6.18
N LEU A 225 -21.17 -14.87 -6.05
CA LEU A 225 -20.57 -13.66 -5.49
C LEU A 225 -21.22 -13.37 -4.13
N GLY A 226 -20.41 -13.35 -3.08
CA GLY A 226 -20.83 -13.21 -1.70
C GLY A 226 -21.29 -14.49 -1.04
N ILE A 227 -21.22 -14.51 0.29
CA ILE A 227 -21.50 -15.68 1.13
C ILE A 227 -22.94 -16.19 0.96
N ALA A 228 -23.91 -15.30 0.76
CA ALA A 228 -25.31 -15.72 0.58
C ALA A 228 -25.51 -16.53 -0.70
N ALA A 229 -24.89 -16.10 -1.80
CA ALA A 229 -24.94 -16.83 -3.06
C ALA A 229 -24.22 -18.17 -2.96
N ALA A 230 -23.09 -18.22 -2.28
CA ALA A 230 -22.33 -19.45 -2.06
C ALA A 230 -23.10 -20.45 -1.16
N ALA A 231 -23.68 -19.99 -0.05
CA ALA A 231 -24.46 -20.84 0.86
C ALA A 231 -25.67 -21.47 0.16
N ARG A 232 -26.40 -20.69 -0.62
CA ARG A 232 -27.53 -21.19 -1.40
C ARG A 232 -27.10 -22.09 -2.57
N GLY A 233 -26.05 -21.67 -3.29
CA GLY A 233 -25.61 -22.41 -4.48
C GLY A 233 -25.00 -23.78 -4.16
N TYR A 234 -24.26 -23.90 -3.08
CA TYR A 234 -23.60 -25.14 -2.68
C TYR A 234 -24.45 -26.01 -1.76
N TYR A 235 -25.30 -25.39 -0.88
CA TYR A 235 -25.97 -26.12 0.21
C TYR A 235 -27.47 -25.89 0.29
N ASP A 236 -28.05 -25.01 -0.56
CA ASP A 236 -29.46 -24.60 -0.53
C ASP A 236 -29.88 -24.06 0.85
N LYS A 237 -28.98 -23.31 1.51
CA LYS A 237 -29.17 -22.75 2.85
C LYS A 237 -28.94 -21.24 2.90
N GLU A 238 -29.53 -20.59 3.90
CA GLU A 238 -29.10 -19.23 4.29
C GLU A 238 -27.77 -19.32 5.04
N PRO A 239 -26.92 -18.25 5.01
CA PRO A 239 -25.63 -18.26 5.70
C PRO A 239 -25.72 -18.66 7.18
N ARG A 240 -26.73 -18.17 7.90
CA ARG A 240 -26.94 -18.46 9.34
C ARG A 240 -27.19 -19.96 9.65
N ASP A 241 -27.62 -20.72 8.64
CA ASP A 241 -28.01 -22.13 8.81
C ASP A 241 -26.87 -23.10 8.39
N LEU A 242 -25.69 -22.55 8.07
CA LEU A 242 -24.52 -23.36 7.70
C LEU A 242 -23.98 -24.11 8.90
N SER A 243 -23.74 -25.40 8.72
CA SER A 243 -23.06 -26.25 9.69
C SER A 243 -21.55 -25.94 9.74
N LEU A 244 -20.88 -26.44 10.80
CA LEU A 244 -19.43 -26.31 10.97
C LEU A 244 -18.65 -26.79 9.72
N ALA A 245 -19.01 -27.97 9.20
CA ALA A 245 -18.34 -28.55 8.03
C ALA A 245 -18.53 -27.69 6.76
N GLU A 246 -19.73 -27.14 6.55
CA GLU A 246 -20.05 -26.26 5.44
C GLU A 246 -19.32 -24.93 5.56
N CYS A 247 -19.25 -24.35 6.77
CA CYS A 247 -18.47 -23.14 7.05
C CYS A 247 -16.98 -23.36 6.73
N ALA A 248 -16.39 -24.46 7.21
CA ALA A 248 -15.00 -24.79 6.94
C ALA A 248 -14.74 -25.02 5.44
N THR A 249 -15.67 -25.65 4.74
CA THR A 249 -15.58 -25.88 3.29
C THR A 249 -15.63 -24.56 2.53
N LEU A 250 -16.60 -23.68 2.83
CA LEU A 250 -16.69 -22.38 2.19
C LEU A 250 -15.46 -21.52 2.45
N ALA A 251 -14.99 -21.46 3.70
CA ALA A 251 -13.72 -20.81 3.99
C ALA A 251 -12.55 -21.45 3.22
N GLY A 252 -12.63 -22.77 2.97
CA GLY A 252 -11.63 -23.55 2.23
C GLY A 252 -11.57 -23.30 0.72
N ILE A 253 -12.65 -22.91 0.09
CA ILE A 253 -12.77 -22.72 -1.38
C ILE A 253 -12.33 -21.34 -1.84
N ILE A 254 -12.17 -20.36 -0.95
CA ILE A 254 -11.78 -19.00 -1.31
C ILE A 254 -10.46 -19.01 -2.11
N TYR A 255 -10.50 -18.37 -3.28
CA TYR A 255 -9.40 -18.33 -4.27
C TYR A 255 -8.66 -16.99 -4.26
#